data_2eb213f8b8b529348101ca5fded8b846
#
_entry.id   2eb213f8b8b529348101ca5fded8b846
#
_cell.length_a   1.000
_cell.length_b   1.000
_cell.length_c   1.000
_cell.angle_alpha   90.00
_cell.angle_beta   90.00
_cell.angle_gamma   90.00
#
_symmetry.space_group_name_H-M   'P 1'
#
loop_
_entity.id
_entity.type
_entity.pdbx_description
1 polymer ?
#
loop_
_entity_poly.entity_id
_entity_poly.type
_entity_poly.pdbx_seq_one_letter_code
_entity_poly.pdbx_strand_id
1 'polypeptide(L)'
;MVVERISTGSYDLNKWLYGGYEKGIITMIAGPPGSGKTNFVVLASCSQAKKGNKVIFVDTEGGFSSERVKQITGEKFEDILKNILLMTPSSFEEQKKIFINLNEQLKKEQVSLIVVDGMAMHYRLELGDARKNGDEEVRKINREVARQMKILSEIAKKGNIPVIITNQVYSGFLSEEELKRGVERETNIVGGDLFQYWSKCIIELKNERGKRKAFLLKHRSLPQKEIAFEIKKEGIYKKGWI
;
A
#
# COMPACT_ATOMS: atom_id res chain seq x y z
N MET A 1 -25.36 -3.06 7.61
CA MET A 1 -24.75 -2.05 6.69
C MET A 1 -24.03 -2.80 5.58
N VAL A 2 -24.31 -2.42 4.32
CA VAL A 2 -23.60 -3.00 3.17
C VAL A 2 -22.18 -2.44 3.15
N VAL A 3 -21.19 -3.32 3.00
CA VAL A 3 -19.78 -2.93 2.92
C VAL A 3 -19.49 -2.35 1.54
N GLU A 4 -19.19 -1.06 1.48
CA GLU A 4 -18.80 -0.39 0.24
C GLU A 4 -17.35 -0.66 -0.14
N ARG A 5 -17.09 -0.81 -1.43
CA ARG A 5 -15.75 -1.08 -1.97
C ARG A 5 -15.47 -0.24 -3.20
N ILE A 6 -14.19 0.00 -3.46
CA ILE A 6 -13.73 0.55 -4.73
C ILE A 6 -13.04 -0.54 -5.55
N SER A 7 -13.11 -0.41 -6.87
CA SER A 7 -12.39 -1.33 -7.77
C SER A 7 -10.89 -1.22 -7.58
N THR A 8 -10.21 -2.36 -7.59
CA THR A 8 -8.73 -2.46 -7.63
C THR A 8 -8.15 -2.04 -8.98
N GLY A 9 -8.99 -1.91 -10.02
CA GLY A 9 -8.56 -1.73 -11.41
C GLY A 9 -8.37 -3.05 -12.18
N SER A 10 -8.39 -4.19 -11.51
CA SER A 10 -8.30 -5.53 -12.11
C SER A 10 -9.58 -6.32 -11.84
N TYR A 11 -10.13 -6.94 -12.88
CA TYR A 11 -11.28 -7.83 -12.74
C TYR A 11 -10.99 -8.99 -11.79
N ASP A 12 -9.85 -9.63 -11.96
CA ASP A 12 -9.46 -10.80 -11.17
C ASP A 12 -9.24 -10.47 -9.69
N LEU A 13 -8.57 -9.33 -9.41
CA LEU A 13 -8.39 -8.87 -8.04
C LEU A 13 -9.72 -8.43 -7.41
N ASN A 14 -10.62 -7.82 -8.19
CA ASN A 14 -11.96 -7.49 -7.70
C ASN A 14 -12.73 -8.77 -7.31
N LYS A 15 -12.69 -9.81 -8.15
CA LYS A 15 -13.31 -11.10 -7.85
C LYS A 15 -12.68 -11.73 -6.61
N TRP A 16 -11.36 -11.69 -6.50
CA TRP A 16 -10.60 -12.21 -5.35
C TRP A 16 -10.93 -11.48 -4.05
N LEU A 17 -11.15 -10.16 -4.07
CA LEU A 17 -11.51 -9.32 -2.92
C LEU A 17 -13.03 -9.08 -2.76
N TYR A 18 -13.87 -9.83 -3.49
CA TYR A 18 -15.33 -9.69 -3.47
C TYR A 18 -15.83 -8.26 -3.73
N GLY A 19 -15.23 -7.60 -4.72
CA GLY A 19 -15.62 -6.27 -5.19
C GLY A 19 -14.51 -5.23 -5.11
N GLY A 20 -13.36 -5.54 -4.51
CA GLY A 20 -12.20 -4.65 -4.44
C GLY A 20 -11.82 -4.18 -3.04
N TYR A 21 -11.19 -3.02 -2.94
CA TYR A 21 -10.74 -2.47 -1.66
C TYR A 21 -11.89 -1.87 -0.87
N GLU A 22 -11.96 -2.22 0.39
CA GLU A 22 -13.03 -1.80 1.29
C GLU A 22 -12.84 -0.37 1.75
N LYS A 23 -13.91 0.43 1.72
CA LYS A 23 -13.94 1.80 2.24
C LYS A 23 -13.93 1.83 3.78
N GLY A 24 -13.51 2.94 4.32
CA GLY A 24 -13.52 3.17 5.76
C GLY A 24 -12.44 2.44 6.54
N ILE A 25 -11.49 1.80 5.87
CA ILE A 25 -10.37 1.08 6.48
C ILE A 25 -9.04 1.37 5.80
N ILE A 26 -7.96 1.03 6.50
CA ILE A 26 -6.62 0.95 5.91
C ILE A 26 -6.41 -0.48 5.41
N THR A 27 -6.06 -0.61 4.12
CA THR A 27 -5.52 -1.82 3.50
C THR A 27 -4.02 -1.68 3.35
N MET A 28 -3.25 -2.62 3.87
CA MET A 28 -1.80 -2.67 3.70
C MET A 28 -1.44 -3.74 2.65
N ILE A 29 -0.61 -3.35 1.68
CA ILE A 29 0.00 -4.26 0.71
C ILE A 29 1.48 -4.36 1.06
N ALA A 30 1.89 -5.50 1.59
CA ALA A 30 3.26 -5.76 2.02
C ALA A 30 3.96 -6.70 1.03
N GLY A 31 5.28 -6.59 0.91
CA GLY A 31 6.06 -7.50 0.07
C GLY A 31 7.48 -7.01 -0.19
N PRO A 32 8.35 -7.89 -0.70
CA PRO A 32 9.73 -7.53 -1.03
C PRO A 32 9.80 -6.52 -2.18
N PRO A 33 10.95 -5.88 -2.40
CA PRO A 33 11.21 -5.08 -3.60
C PRO A 33 10.88 -5.89 -4.87
N GLY A 34 10.30 -5.24 -5.88
CA GLY A 34 9.93 -5.89 -7.15
C GLY A 34 8.73 -6.85 -7.09
N SER A 35 8.05 -6.99 -5.94
CA SER A 35 6.86 -7.86 -5.84
C SER A 35 5.63 -7.30 -6.57
N GLY A 36 5.59 -5.99 -6.84
CA GLY A 36 4.50 -5.33 -7.56
C GLY A 36 3.61 -4.43 -6.73
N LYS A 37 3.97 -4.08 -5.49
CA LYS A 37 3.18 -3.22 -4.59
C LYS A 37 2.72 -1.94 -5.27
N THR A 38 3.64 -1.16 -5.84
CA THR A 38 3.35 0.07 -6.59
C THR A 38 2.38 -0.17 -7.75
N ASN A 39 2.48 -1.30 -8.47
CA ASN A 39 1.55 -1.63 -9.55
C ASN A 39 0.11 -1.80 -9.05
N PHE A 40 -0.09 -2.40 -7.87
CA PHE A 40 -1.42 -2.54 -7.26
C PHE A 40 -2.04 -1.18 -6.95
N VAL A 41 -1.28 -0.27 -6.35
CA VAL A 41 -1.80 1.05 -5.94
C VAL A 41 -1.95 2.01 -7.12
N VAL A 42 -1.07 1.98 -8.11
CA VAL A 42 -1.22 2.75 -9.35
C VAL A 42 -2.45 2.29 -10.12
N LEU A 43 -2.69 0.99 -10.22
CA LEU A 43 -3.85 0.43 -10.90
C LEU A 43 -5.17 0.85 -10.24
N ALA A 44 -5.24 0.82 -8.90
CA ALA A 44 -6.39 1.31 -8.13
C ALA A 44 -6.59 2.81 -8.35
N SER A 45 -5.51 3.60 -8.33
CA SER A 45 -5.53 5.05 -8.58
C SER A 45 -6.07 5.36 -9.97
N CYS A 46 -5.57 4.69 -10.99
CA CYS A 46 -6.07 4.81 -12.37
C CYS A 46 -7.57 4.46 -12.46
N SER A 47 -8.00 3.40 -11.76
CA SER A 47 -9.40 2.97 -11.75
C SER A 47 -10.34 4.03 -11.16
N GLN A 48 -9.92 4.76 -10.13
CA GLN A 48 -10.70 5.84 -9.54
C GLN A 48 -10.63 7.11 -10.41
N ALA A 49 -9.45 7.47 -10.87
CA ALA A 49 -9.23 8.65 -11.70
C ALA A 49 -9.99 8.57 -13.05
N LYS A 50 -10.10 7.38 -13.66
CA LYS A 50 -10.92 7.12 -14.85
C LYS A 50 -12.40 7.46 -14.67
N LYS A 51 -12.91 7.40 -13.43
CA LYS A 51 -14.30 7.75 -13.08
C LYS A 51 -14.48 9.24 -12.79
N GLY A 52 -13.42 10.06 -12.97
CA GLY A 52 -13.40 11.47 -12.61
C GLY A 52 -13.16 11.73 -11.12
N ASN A 53 -12.93 10.71 -10.32
CA ASN A 53 -12.69 10.86 -8.89
C ASN A 53 -11.25 11.32 -8.61
N LYS A 54 -11.07 12.16 -7.59
CA LYS A 54 -9.74 12.58 -7.14
C LYS A 54 -9.09 11.50 -6.28
N VAL A 55 -7.78 11.33 -6.48
CA VAL A 55 -6.92 10.43 -5.72
C VAL A 55 -5.78 11.22 -5.12
N ILE A 56 -5.51 11.07 -3.83
CA ILE A 56 -4.27 11.54 -3.22
C ILE A 56 -3.28 10.37 -3.25
N PHE A 57 -2.11 10.61 -3.84
CA PHE A 57 -1.04 9.63 -3.94
C PHE A 57 0.23 10.20 -3.30
N VAL A 58 0.59 9.68 -2.13
CA VAL A 58 1.84 10.02 -1.44
C VAL A 58 2.88 8.96 -1.83
N ASP A 59 3.91 9.38 -2.56
CA ASP A 59 4.99 8.52 -3.02
C ASP A 59 6.29 8.85 -2.28
N THR A 60 6.73 7.97 -1.40
CA THR A 60 7.94 8.14 -0.60
C THR A 60 9.15 7.42 -1.20
N GLU A 61 8.92 6.51 -2.14
CA GLU A 61 9.97 5.69 -2.77
C GLU A 61 10.33 6.14 -4.20
N GLY A 62 9.59 7.11 -4.77
CA GLY A 62 9.78 7.55 -6.17
C GLY A 62 9.33 6.50 -7.19
N GLY A 63 8.41 5.63 -6.80
CA GLY A 63 7.91 4.53 -7.64
C GLY A 63 6.79 4.90 -8.61
N PHE A 64 6.16 6.07 -8.45
CA PHE A 64 5.10 6.52 -9.33
C PHE A 64 5.66 6.89 -10.72
N SER A 65 5.05 6.34 -11.75
CA SER A 65 5.48 6.57 -13.14
C SER A 65 4.28 6.97 -14.01
N SER A 66 4.36 8.15 -14.62
CA SER A 66 3.38 8.59 -15.62
C SER A 66 3.33 7.66 -16.83
N GLU A 67 4.47 7.08 -17.21
CA GLU A 67 4.53 6.06 -18.28
C GLU A 67 3.73 4.80 -17.88
N ARG A 68 3.78 4.39 -16.61
CA ARG A 68 2.96 3.28 -16.12
C ARG A 68 1.47 3.61 -16.17
N VAL A 69 1.10 4.83 -15.82
CA VAL A 69 -0.28 5.32 -15.98
C VAL A 69 -0.70 5.25 -17.45
N LYS A 70 0.14 5.72 -18.38
CA LYS A 70 -0.11 5.66 -19.81
C LYS A 70 -0.30 4.23 -20.33
N GLN A 71 0.54 3.29 -19.88
CA GLN A 71 0.38 1.87 -20.23
C GLN A 71 -0.98 1.30 -19.80
N ILE A 72 -1.45 1.66 -18.60
CA ILE A 72 -2.73 1.18 -18.05
C ILE A 72 -3.94 1.86 -18.69
N THR A 73 -3.81 3.13 -19.09
CA THR A 73 -4.96 3.97 -19.44
C THR A 73 -5.05 4.35 -20.92
N GLY A 74 -3.96 4.15 -21.67
CA GLY A 74 -3.86 4.51 -23.08
C GLY A 74 -3.83 6.02 -23.31
N GLU A 75 -4.45 6.49 -24.38
CA GLU A 75 -4.40 7.89 -24.84
C GLU A 75 -4.99 8.90 -23.84
N LYS A 76 -5.89 8.47 -22.95
CA LYS A 76 -6.51 9.33 -21.95
C LYS A 76 -5.67 9.57 -20.69
N PHE A 77 -4.39 9.20 -20.71
CA PHE A 77 -3.54 9.22 -19.52
C PHE A 77 -3.38 10.62 -18.90
N GLU A 78 -3.32 11.67 -19.69
CA GLU A 78 -3.18 13.05 -19.20
C GLU A 78 -4.39 13.50 -18.40
N ASP A 79 -5.61 13.20 -18.86
CA ASP A 79 -6.83 13.53 -18.12
C ASP A 79 -6.96 12.74 -16.83
N ILE A 80 -6.43 11.52 -16.81
CA ILE A 80 -6.38 10.68 -15.62
C ILE A 80 -5.37 11.23 -14.62
N LEU A 81 -4.19 11.67 -15.07
CA LEU A 81 -3.17 12.29 -14.21
C LEU A 81 -3.69 13.56 -13.52
N LYS A 82 -4.54 14.38 -14.16
CA LYS A 82 -5.17 15.56 -13.55
C LYS A 82 -6.04 15.22 -12.33
N ASN A 83 -6.46 13.96 -12.21
CA ASN A 83 -7.24 13.48 -11.07
C ASN A 83 -6.38 12.81 -9.99
N ILE A 84 -5.07 12.72 -10.18
CA ILE A 84 -4.13 12.17 -9.20
C ILE A 84 -3.30 13.29 -8.62
N LEU A 85 -3.56 13.65 -7.35
CA LEU A 85 -2.73 14.59 -6.61
C LEU A 85 -1.51 13.85 -6.07
N LEU A 86 -0.39 13.95 -6.78
CA LEU A 86 0.87 13.32 -6.41
C LEU A 86 1.63 14.20 -5.41
N MET A 87 2.03 13.63 -4.29
CA MET A 87 2.86 14.25 -3.25
C MET A 87 4.10 13.38 -3.02
N THR A 88 5.28 13.98 -3.12
CA THR A 88 6.56 13.26 -3.08
C THR A 88 7.44 13.78 -1.92
N PRO A 89 7.15 13.42 -0.65
CA PRO A 89 7.99 13.85 0.45
C PRO A 89 9.40 13.25 0.33
N SER A 90 10.42 14.07 0.57
CA SER A 90 11.83 13.68 0.54
C SER A 90 12.36 13.30 1.93
N SER A 91 11.59 13.54 2.97
CA SER A 91 11.96 13.30 4.36
C SER A 91 10.78 12.90 5.25
N PHE A 92 11.07 12.37 6.42
CA PHE A 92 10.06 12.03 7.42
C PHE A 92 9.28 13.28 7.90
N GLU A 93 9.95 14.42 8.03
CA GLU A 93 9.30 15.69 8.40
C GLU A 93 8.37 16.21 7.31
N GLU A 94 8.72 16.07 6.04
CA GLU A 94 7.83 16.41 4.93
C GLU A 94 6.63 15.48 4.89
N GLN A 95 6.85 14.18 5.07
CA GLN A 95 5.76 13.20 5.17
C GLN A 95 4.79 13.57 6.31
N LYS A 96 5.30 13.92 7.48
CA LYS A 96 4.51 14.37 8.62
C LYS A 96 3.67 15.62 8.30
N LYS A 97 4.26 16.63 7.65
CA LYS A 97 3.55 17.83 7.21
C LYS A 97 2.42 17.50 6.25
N ILE A 98 2.64 16.61 5.28
CA ILE A 98 1.62 16.14 4.35
C ILE A 98 0.45 15.54 5.13
N PHE A 99 0.70 14.63 6.07
CA PHE A 99 -0.37 13.94 6.81
C PHE A 99 -1.17 14.87 7.72
N ILE A 100 -0.53 15.86 8.36
CA ILE A 100 -1.23 16.89 9.13
C ILE A 100 -2.19 17.69 8.24
N ASN A 101 -1.78 17.97 7.00
CA ASN A 101 -2.54 18.80 6.06
C ASN A 101 -3.54 17.99 5.20
N LEU A 102 -3.59 16.65 5.30
CA LEU A 102 -4.52 15.84 4.51
C LEU A 102 -5.99 16.27 4.68
N ASN A 103 -6.40 16.59 5.91
CA ASN A 103 -7.79 17.03 6.16
C ASN A 103 -8.15 18.32 5.41
N GLU A 104 -7.21 19.23 5.22
CA GLU A 104 -7.44 20.46 4.44
C GLU A 104 -7.55 20.16 2.94
N GLN A 105 -6.80 19.20 2.42
CA GLN A 105 -6.93 18.75 1.04
C GLN A 105 -8.30 18.09 0.79
N LEU A 106 -8.75 17.26 1.74
CA LEU A 106 -10.04 16.58 1.66
C LEU A 106 -11.25 17.54 1.70
N LYS A 107 -11.10 18.74 2.28
CA LYS A 107 -12.14 19.78 2.23
C LYS A 107 -12.25 20.46 0.87
N LYS A 108 -11.14 20.49 0.10
CA LYS A 108 -11.06 21.16 -1.20
C LYS A 108 -11.50 20.27 -2.35
N GLU A 109 -11.27 18.97 -2.24
CA GLU A 109 -11.44 18.00 -3.33
C GLU A 109 -12.24 16.79 -2.86
N GLN A 110 -13.12 16.31 -3.73
CA GLN A 110 -13.85 15.07 -3.48
C GLN A 110 -12.96 13.85 -3.72
N VAL A 111 -12.18 13.49 -2.71
CA VAL A 111 -11.22 12.38 -2.77
C VAL A 111 -11.91 11.05 -2.57
N SER A 112 -11.66 10.08 -3.45
CA SER A 112 -12.21 8.73 -3.39
C SER A 112 -11.21 7.65 -2.96
N LEU A 113 -9.92 7.98 -2.92
CA LEU A 113 -8.84 7.07 -2.55
C LEU A 113 -7.64 7.86 -2.05
N ILE A 114 -7.02 7.36 -0.97
CA ILE A 114 -5.71 7.81 -0.52
C ILE A 114 -4.75 6.63 -0.62
N VAL A 115 -3.61 6.88 -1.25
CA VAL A 115 -2.48 5.94 -1.36
C VAL A 115 -1.27 6.51 -0.66
N VAL A 116 -0.55 5.68 0.11
CA VAL A 116 0.79 5.98 0.61
C VAL A 116 1.72 4.85 0.16
N ASP A 117 2.46 5.10 -0.91
CA ASP A 117 3.42 4.11 -1.42
C ASP A 117 4.76 4.26 -0.70
N GLY A 118 5.11 3.21 0.07
CA GLY A 118 6.30 3.19 0.90
C GLY A 118 6.11 3.78 2.31
N MET A 119 4.97 3.53 2.97
CA MET A 119 4.63 4.14 4.28
C MET A 119 5.76 4.09 5.32
N ALA A 120 6.56 3.03 5.33
CA ALA A 120 7.65 2.83 6.29
C ALA A 120 9.02 3.32 5.77
N MET A 121 9.12 3.91 4.58
CA MET A 121 10.44 4.27 4.00
C MET A 121 11.18 5.29 4.87
N HIS A 122 10.62 6.46 5.05
CA HIS A 122 11.26 7.51 5.87
C HIS A 122 11.32 7.16 7.35
N TYR A 123 10.29 6.49 7.88
CA TYR A 123 10.31 5.95 9.24
C TYR A 123 11.54 5.07 9.50
N ARG A 124 11.86 4.19 8.56
CA ARG A 124 12.97 3.26 8.69
C ARG A 124 14.32 3.97 8.73
N LEU A 125 14.49 5.04 7.94
CA LEU A 125 15.69 5.87 7.94
C LEU A 125 15.83 6.60 9.28
N GLU A 126 14.80 7.32 9.73
CA GLU A 126 14.79 8.02 11.00
C GLU A 126 15.02 7.07 12.20
N LEU A 127 14.40 5.89 12.17
CA LEU A 127 14.61 4.88 13.21
C LEU A 127 16.06 4.40 13.29
N GLY A 128 16.74 4.31 12.14
CA GLY A 128 18.15 3.97 12.06
C GLY A 128 19.03 4.98 12.80
N ASP A 129 18.75 6.27 12.62
CA ASP A 129 19.48 7.34 13.29
C ASP A 129 19.07 7.51 14.76
N ALA A 130 17.78 7.38 15.07
CA ALA A 130 17.27 7.43 16.43
C ALA A 130 17.89 6.37 17.35
N ARG A 131 18.16 5.17 16.82
CA ARG A 131 18.84 4.09 17.59
C ARG A 131 20.24 4.45 18.06
N LYS A 132 20.94 5.35 17.37
CA LYS A 132 22.27 5.85 17.79
C LYS A 132 22.15 6.83 18.95
N ASN A 133 20.98 7.49 19.10
CA ASN A 133 20.72 8.55 20.06
C ASN A 133 19.93 8.06 21.31
N GLY A 134 19.62 6.76 21.38
CA GLY A 134 19.01 6.12 22.54
C GLY A 134 17.50 5.88 22.43
N ASP A 135 16.96 5.15 23.41
CA ASP A 135 15.59 4.65 23.41
C ASP A 135 14.51 5.75 23.39
N GLU A 136 14.80 6.91 23.94
CA GLU A 136 13.85 8.01 23.95
C GLU A 136 13.57 8.54 22.55
N GLU A 137 14.59 8.69 21.72
CA GLU A 137 14.44 9.10 20.32
C GLU A 137 13.67 8.04 19.52
N VAL A 138 13.99 6.75 19.73
CA VAL A 138 13.24 5.64 19.12
C VAL A 138 11.74 5.72 19.48
N ARG A 139 11.42 6.01 20.75
CA ARG A 139 10.01 6.17 21.18
C ARG A 139 9.33 7.39 20.55
N LYS A 140 10.05 8.48 20.32
CA LYS A 140 9.51 9.68 19.65
C LYS A 140 9.13 9.34 18.20
N ILE A 141 10.02 8.68 17.46
CA ILE A 141 9.76 8.28 16.07
C ILE A 141 8.58 7.31 15.99
N ASN A 142 8.54 6.30 16.86
CA ASN A 142 7.41 5.35 16.90
C ASN A 142 6.07 6.03 17.20
N ARG A 143 6.04 7.00 18.13
CA ARG A 143 4.84 7.79 18.44
C ARG A 143 4.38 8.63 17.24
N GLU A 144 5.32 9.21 16.51
CA GLU A 144 4.97 10.02 15.33
C GLU A 144 4.36 9.14 14.22
N VAL A 145 4.93 7.97 13.92
CA VAL A 145 4.33 7.05 12.94
C VAL A 145 2.95 6.56 13.40
N ALA A 146 2.80 6.24 14.69
CA ALA A 146 1.49 5.86 15.24
C ALA A 146 0.46 6.98 15.06
N ARG A 147 0.87 8.25 15.22
CA ARG A 147 0.04 9.44 14.96
C ARG A 147 -0.37 9.54 13.49
N GLN A 148 0.58 9.34 12.56
CA GLN A 148 0.30 9.34 11.13
C GLN A 148 -0.70 8.25 10.76
N MET A 149 -0.52 7.03 11.25
CA MET A 149 -1.46 5.93 11.05
C MET A 149 -2.84 6.20 11.65
N LYS A 150 -2.89 6.87 12.80
CA LYS A 150 -4.14 7.32 13.43
C LYS A 150 -4.88 8.33 12.54
N ILE A 151 -4.17 9.33 11.99
CA ILE A 151 -4.75 10.31 11.06
C ILE A 151 -5.37 9.60 9.85
N LEU A 152 -4.62 8.70 9.20
CA LEU A 152 -5.12 7.92 8.06
C LEU A 152 -6.37 7.09 8.43
N SER A 153 -6.36 6.45 9.61
CA SER A 153 -7.50 5.67 10.09
C SER A 153 -8.74 6.53 10.38
N GLU A 154 -8.57 7.71 10.93
CA GLU A 154 -9.67 8.65 11.18
C GLU A 154 -10.25 9.18 9.88
N ILE A 155 -9.40 9.56 8.93
CA ILE A 155 -9.83 9.97 7.58
C ILE A 155 -10.62 8.84 6.90
N ALA A 156 -10.08 7.62 6.91
CA ALA A 156 -10.76 6.47 6.32
C ALA A 156 -12.17 6.32 6.90
N LYS A 157 -12.30 6.29 8.23
CA LYS A 157 -13.57 6.07 8.92
C LYS A 157 -14.57 7.20 8.71
N LYS A 158 -14.15 8.46 8.94
CA LYS A 158 -15.05 9.63 8.90
C LYS A 158 -15.48 9.96 7.48
N GLY A 159 -14.54 9.85 6.52
CA GLY A 159 -14.79 10.13 5.11
C GLY A 159 -15.36 8.96 4.32
N ASN A 160 -15.46 7.77 4.92
CA ASN A 160 -15.76 6.52 4.22
C ASN A 160 -14.88 6.33 2.97
N ILE A 161 -13.57 6.68 3.11
CA ILE A 161 -12.56 6.65 2.05
C ILE A 161 -11.68 5.43 2.27
N PRO A 162 -11.38 4.62 1.25
CA PRO A 162 -10.37 3.60 1.34
C PRO A 162 -8.98 4.25 1.41
N VAL A 163 -8.14 3.76 2.31
CA VAL A 163 -6.73 4.12 2.40
C VAL A 163 -5.92 2.88 2.08
N ILE A 164 -4.99 2.98 1.13
CA ILE A 164 -4.08 1.88 0.79
C ILE A 164 -2.66 2.33 1.10
N ILE A 165 -1.97 1.58 1.93
CA ILE A 165 -0.56 1.78 2.19
C ILE A 165 0.24 0.62 1.63
N THR A 166 1.45 0.88 1.12
CA THR A 166 2.40 -0.19 0.84
C THR A 166 3.49 -0.23 1.88
N ASN A 167 4.02 -1.40 2.12
CA ASN A 167 5.11 -1.61 3.07
C ASN A 167 6.07 -2.68 2.58
N GLN A 168 7.32 -2.59 3.01
CA GLN A 168 8.31 -3.62 2.72
C GLN A 168 8.27 -4.73 3.77
N VAL A 169 8.72 -5.91 3.37
CA VAL A 169 8.98 -7.03 4.28
C VAL A 169 10.49 -7.29 4.31
N TYR A 170 10.97 -7.82 5.42
CA TYR A 170 12.30 -8.36 5.55
C TYR A 170 12.23 -9.82 5.96
N SER A 171 13.15 -10.62 5.46
CA SER A 171 13.28 -12.03 5.87
C SER A 171 14.31 -12.13 6.98
N GLY A 172 14.00 -12.91 8.01
CA GLY A 172 14.97 -13.30 9.02
C GLY A 172 16.18 -14.02 8.39
N PHE A 173 17.32 -13.96 9.07
CA PHE A 173 18.44 -14.80 8.70
C PHE A 173 18.10 -16.24 9.12
N LEU A 174 18.23 -17.17 8.17
CA LEU A 174 18.25 -18.59 8.48
C LEU A 174 19.71 -19.05 8.60
N SER A 175 19.98 -19.89 9.59
CA SER A 175 21.24 -20.60 9.68
C SER A 175 21.39 -21.58 8.50
N GLU A 176 22.64 -21.99 8.20
CA GLU A 176 22.89 -22.98 7.15
C GLU A 176 22.15 -24.30 7.39
N GLU A 177 21.99 -24.68 8.65
CA GLU A 177 21.25 -25.87 9.05
C GLU A 177 19.76 -25.77 8.77
N GLU A 178 19.14 -24.61 9.06
CA GLU A 178 17.71 -24.35 8.77
C GLU A 178 17.45 -24.31 7.26
N LEU A 179 18.37 -23.72 6.48
CA LEU A 179 18.32 -23.76 5.01
C LEU A 179 18.38 -25.18 4.47
N LYS A 180 19.26 -26.04 5.02
CA LYS A 180 19.37 -27.46 4.63
C LYS A 180 18.14 -28.28 5.02
N ARG A 181 17.44 -27.90 6.09
CA ARG A 181 16.18 -28.53 6.53
C ARG A 181 14.96 -28.05 5.77
N GLY A 182 15.13 -27.09 4.83
CA GLY A 182 14.01 -26.56 4.03
C GLY A 182 13.05 -25.68 4.83
N VAL A 183 13.51 -25.08 5.94
CA VAL A 183 12.69 -24.14 6.72
C VAL A 183 12.38 -22.92 5.86
N GLU A 184 11.11 -22.60 5.68
CA GLU A 184 10.72 -21.39 4.98
C GLU A 184 11.08 -20.15 5.81
N ARG A 185 11.64 -19.14 5.14
CA ARG A 185 11.97 -17.87 5.80
C ARG A 185 10.70 -17.17 6.25
N GLU A 186 10.59 -16.92 7.54
CA GLU A 186 9.55 -16.02 8.02
C GLU A 186 9.77 -14.62 7.47
N THR A 187 8.75 -14.07 6.86
CA THR A 187 8.72 -12.69 6.37
C THR A 187 8.07 -11.80 7.42
N ASN A 188 8.78 -10.77 7.84
CA ASN A 188 8.31 -9.80 8.80
C ASN A 188 8.03 -8.46 8.10
N ILE A 189 6.91 -7.84 8.42
CA ILE A 189 6.57 -6.51 7.91
C ILE A 189 7.44 -5.47 8.63
N VAL A 190 8.02 -4.55 7.88
CA VAL A 190 8.78 -3.43 8.45
C VAL A 190 7.88 -2.63 9.39
N GLY A 191 8.37 -2.38 10.62
CA GLY A 191 7.61 -1.70 11.67
C GLY A 191 6.54 -2.58 12.36
N GLY A 192 6.45 -3.88 11.98
CA GLY A 192 5.73 -4.92 12.70
C GLY A 192 4.31 -4.55 13.11
N ASP A 193 4.02 -4.77 14.39
CA ASP A 193 2.69 -4.59 15.00
C ASP A 193 2.13 -3.18 14.83
N LEU A 194 2.98 -2.16 14.76
CA LEU A 194 2.54 -0.77 14.63
C LEU A 194 1.66 -0.59 13.36
N PHE A 195 2.10 -1.10 12.22
CA PHE A 195 1.33 -1.01 10.96
C PHE A 195 0.21 -2.04 10.90
N GLN A 196 0.44 -3.25 11.43
CA GLN A 196 -0.54 -4.34 11.44
C GLN A 196 -1.77 -4.01 12.30
N TYR A 197 -1.60 -3.31 13.42
CA TYR A 197 -2.68 -2.88 14.30
C TYR A 197 -3.71 -2.01 13.58
N TRP A 198 -3.23 -1.00 12.84
CA TRP A 198 -4.07 -0.05 12.13
C TRP A 198 -4.70 -0.62 10.86
N SER A 199 -4.02 -1.56 10.20
CA SER A 199 -4.51 -2.17 8.96
C SER A 199 -5.56 -3.23 9.23
N LYS A 200 -6.74 -3.07 8.64
CA LYS A 200 -7.87 -4.04 8.78
C LYS A 200 -7.91 -5.06 7.65
N CYS A 201 -7.18 -4.78 6.58
CA CYS A 201 -6.89 -5.71 5.50
C CYS A 201 -5.37 -5.72 5.26
N ILE A 202 -4.77 -6.90 5.17
CA ILE A 202 -3.34 -7.09 4.89
C ILE A 202 -3.20 -8.09 3.75
N ILE A 203 -2.56 -7.63 2.68
CA ILE A 203 -2.23 -8.42 1.50
C ILE A 203 -0.71 -8.52 1.42
N GLU A 204 -0.17 -9.72 1.47
CA GLU A 204 1.25 -9.97 1.24
C GLU A 204 1.49 -10.37 -0.19
N LEU A 205 2.45 -9.74 -0.85
CA LEU A 205 2.91 -10.11 -2.18
C LEU A 205 4.21 -10.89 -2.06
N LYS A 206 4.27 -12.05 -2.70
CA LYS A 206 5.49 -12.84 -2.87
C LYS A 206 5.90 -12.88 -4.34
N ASN A 207 7.20 -12.90 -4.59
CA ASN A 207 7.78 -13.07 -5.93
C ASN A 207 8.91 -14.08 -5.84
N GLU A 208 8.63 -15.29 -6.27
CA GLU A 208 9.57 -16.40 -6.25
C GLU A 208 9.93 -16.76 -7.70
N ARG A 209 11.15 -16.36 -8.12
CA ARG A 209 11.67 -16.63 -9.47
C ARG A 209 10.69 -16.23 -10.59
N GLY A 210 10.06 -15.04 -10.45
CA GLY A 210 9.08 -14.53 -11.42
C GLY A 210 7.66 -15.08 -11.25
N LYS A 211 7.43 -16.00 -10.34
CA LYS A 211 6.09 -16.47 -9.96
C LYS A 211 5.55 -15.55 -8.85
N ARG A 212 4.55 -14.74 -9.17
CA ARG A 212 3.96 -13.81 -8.22
C ARG A 212 2.69 -14.39 -7.61
N LYS A 213 2.56 -14.25 -6.29
CA LYS A 213 1.36 -14.59 -5.53
C LYS A 213 0.98 -13.45 -4.60
N ALA A 214 -0.31 -13.26 -4.39
CA ALA A 214 -0.86 -12.38 -3.37
C ALA A 214 -1.61 -13.23 -2.33
N PHE A 215 -1.32 -13.00 -1.06
CA PHE A 215 -1.92 -13.69 0.08
C PHE A 215 -2.75 -12.70 0.88
N LEU A 216 -4.02 -12.98 1.09
CA LEU A 216 -4.86 -12.22 2.01
C LEU A 216 -4.61 -12.76 3.43
N LEU A 217 -3.71 -12.10 4.17
CA LEU A 217 -3.31 -12.55 5.50
C LEU A 217 -4.31 -12.13 6.58
N LYS A 218 -4.93 -10.96 6.41
CA LYS A 218 -5.89 -10.39 7.36
C LYS A 218 -6.99 -9.67 6.62
N HIS A 219 -8.21 -9.92 7.02
CA HIS A 219 -9.39 -9.18 6.60
C HIS A 219 -10.49 -9.34 7.63
N ARG A 220 -11.29 -8.28 7.87
CA ARG A 220 -12.34 -8.32 8.90
C ARG A 220 -13.51 -9.25 8.58
N SER A 221 -13.69 -9.64 7.32
CA SER A 221 -14.86 -10.42 6.86
C SER A 221 -14.55 -11.50 5.82
N LEU A 222 -13.32 -11.59 5.32
CA LEU A 222 -12.92 -12.59 4.34
C LEU A 222 -11.91 -13.56 4.94
N PRO A 223 -11.99 -14.86 4.59
CA PRO A 223 -11.00 -15.84 5.01
C PRO A 223 -9.65 -15.59 4.33
N GLN A 224 -8.60 -16.12 4.92
CA GLN A 224 -7.28 -16.17 4.30
C GLN A 224 -7.35 -16.95 2.99
N LYS A 225 -6.70 -16.44 1.95
CA LYS A 225 -6.68 -17.03 0.62
C LYS A 225 -5.56 -16.45 -0.23
N GLU A 226 -5.23 -17.13 -1.30
CA GLU A 226 -4.19 -16.67 -2.24
C GLU A 226 -4.71 -16.54 -3.67
N ILE A 227 -3.96 -15.80 -4.47
CA ILE A 227 -4.12 -15.72 -5.93
C ILE A 227 -2.73 -15.63 -6.57
N ALA A 228 -2.47 -16.46 -7.56
CA ALA A 228 -1.33 -16.28 -8.45
C ALA A 228 -1.68 -15.20 -9.49
N PHE A 229 -0.74 -14.29 -9.75
CA PHE A 229 -0.98 -13.18 -10.66
C PHE A 229 0.22 -12.86 -11.55
N GLU A 230 -0.05 -12.13 -12.61
CA GLU A 230 0.95 -11.56 -13.51
C GLU A 230 0.68 -10.08 -13.73
N ILE A 231 1.75 -9.31 -13.91
CA ILE A 231 1.69 -7.89 -14.24
C ILE A 231 1.96 -7.77 -15.74
N LYS A 232 0.96 -7.28 -16.49
CA LYS A 232 1.07 -6.98 -17.92
C LYS A 232 1.05 -5.47 -18.15
N LYS A 233 1.18 -5.06 -19.40
CA LYS A 233 1.16 -3.67 -19.81
C LYS A 233 -0.12 -2.97 -19.33
N GLU A 234 -1.26 -3.58 -19.51
CA GLU A 234 -2.57 -2.99 -19.24
C GLU A 234 -3.05 -3.15 -17.78
N GLY A 235 -2.37 -3.98 -16.96
CA GLY A 235 -2.80 -4.20 -15.58
C GLY A 235 -2.30 -5.47 -14.93
N ILE A 236 -3.07 -5.96 -13.96
CA ILE A 236 -2.79 -7.17 -13.18
C ILE A 236 -3.88 -8.20 -13.49
N TYR A 237 -3.46 -9.42 -13.81
CA TYR A 237 -4.32 -10.52 -14.21
C TYR A 237 -4.04 -11.75 -13.35
N LYS A 238 -5.06 -12.58 -13.13
CA LYS A 238 -4.86 -13.90 -12.56
C LYS A 238 -3.99 -14.74 -13.51
N LYS A 239 -2.95 -15.36 -12.96
CA LYS A 239 -2.16 -16.31 -13.74
C LYS A 239 -2.99 -17.57 -13.94
N GLY A 240 -3.23 -17.97 -15.21
CA GLY A 240 -3.86 -19.23 -15.54
C GLY A 240 -2.96 -20.40 -15.14
N TRP A 241 -3.56 -21.55 -14.84
CA TRP A 241 -2.84 -22.81 -14.82
C TRP A 241 -2.50 -23.15 -16.30
N ILE A 242 -1.19 -23.24 -16.58
CA ILE A 242 -0.70 -23.87 -17.82
C ILE A 242 -0.56 -25.34 -17.53
#